data_295ae0008c3b887fc025337a1c4dde06
#
_entry.id   295ae0008c3b887fc025337a1c4dde06
#
_cell.length_a   1.000
_cell.length_b   1.000
_cell.length_c   1.000
_cell.angle_alpha   90.00
_cell.angle_beta   90.00
_cell.angle_gamma   90.00
#
_symmetry.space_group_name_H-M   'P 1'
#
loop_
_entity.id
_entity.type
_entity.pdbx_description
1 polymer ?
#
loop_
_entity_poly.entity_id
_entity_poly.type
_entity_poly.pdbx_seq_one_letter_code
_entity_poly.pdbx_strand_id
1 'polypeptide(L)'
;MADTFKATFMKLDPKRRQHSFEIFGYDFMIDREFKVYLIEANTNPCLELSCPLLARIIPAMLDSAFRIALDPLFPPRTDTAAKKNANTLPEMLPINKFQLVFDERVEGNKLREVLKDQAEFNCKLF
;
A
#
# COMPACT_ATOMS: atom_id res chain seq x y z
N MET A 1 -0.89 1.21 -10.49
CA MET A 1 -0.41 0.94 -9.11
C MET A 1 -0.08 -0.54 -8.91
N ALA A 2 -1.04 -1.46 -9.04
CA ALA A 2 -0.74 -2.90 -8.85
C ALA A 2 0.40 -3.41 -9.74
N ASP A 3 0.39 -3.11 -11.02
CA ASP A 3 1.42 -3.56 -11.96
C ASP A 3 2.80 -2.97 -11.65
N THR A 4 2.85 -1.69 -11.26
CA THR A 4 4.10 -1.04 -10.83
C THR A 4 4.67 -1.74 -9.60
N PHE A 5 3.83 -2.03 -8.61
CA PHE A 5 4.24 -2.76 -7.42
C PHE A 5 4.73 -4.17 -7.76
N LYS A 6 3.97 -4.92 -8.57
CA LYS A 6 4.34 -6.27 -9.02
C LYS A 6 5.67 -6.30 -9.78
N ALA A 7 5.94 -5.30 -10.60
CA ALA A 7 7.21 -5.20 -11.33
C ALA A 7 8.43 -4.92 -10.42
N THR A 8 8.22 -4.30 -9.26
CA THR A 8 9.29 -3.85 -8.36
C THR A 8 9.37 -4.59 -7.02
N PHE A 9 8.39 -5.46 -6.69
CA PHE A 9 8.26 -6.03 -5.35
C PHE A 9 9.53 -6.78 -4.87
N MET A 10 10.29 -7.40 -5.77
CA MET A 10 11.55 -8.07 -5.44
C MET A 10 12.64 -7.11 -4.95
N LYS A 11 12.53 -5.81 -5.28
CA LYS A 11 13.48 -4.76 -4.94
C LYS A 11 13.04 -3.89 -3.78
N LEU A 12 11.74 -3.87 -3.48
CA LEU A 12 11.19 -3.00 -2.43
C LEU A 12 11.64 -3.40 -1.03
N ASP A 13 11.62 -4.69 -0.72
CA ASP A 13 12.17 -5.21 0.54
C ASP A 13 12.96 -6.51 0.32
N PRO A 14 14.18 -6.43 -0.22
CA PRO A 14 14.99 -7.61 -0.52
C PRO A 14 15.41 -8.38 0.74
N LYS A 15 15.42 -7.71 1.90
CA LYS A 15 15.79 -8.31 3.20
C LYS A 15 14.60 -8.89 3.95
N ARG A 16 13.37 -8.69 3.48
CA ARG A 16 12.12 -9.13 4.10
C ARG A 16 12.06 -8.81 5.58
N ARG A 17 12.26 -7.54 5.91
CA ARG A 17 12.24 -7.07 7.29
C ARG A 17 10.83 -7.23 7.86
N GLN A 18 10.74 -7.92 8.98
CA GLN A 18 9.49 -8.05 9.72
C GLN A 18 9.11 -6.70 10.36
N HIS A 19 7.81 -6.45 10.49
CA HIS A 19 7.26 -5.30 11.17
C HIS A 19 7.69 -3.94 10.58
N SER A 20 7.85 -3.88 9.27
CA SER A 20 8.07 -2.64 8.53
C SER A 20 6.90 -2.35 7.59
N PHE A 21 6.59 -1.08 7.39
CA PHE A 21 5.65 -0.61 6.37
C PHE A 21 6.13 0.72 5.80
N GLU A 22 5.66 1.05 4.63
CA GLU A 22 5.98 2.32 3.97
C GLU A 22 4.75 2.84 3.23
N ILE A 23 4.61 4.16 3.16
CA ILE A 23 3.57 4.84 2.41
C ILE A 23 4.22 5.47 1.18
N PHE A 24 3.71 5.11 0.00
CA PHE A 24 4.17 5.67 -1.27
C PHE A 24 3.14 6.66 -1.83
N GLY A 25 3.61 7.77 -2.35
CA GLY A 25 2.83 8.65 -3.21
C GLY A 25 3.05 8.29 -4.68
N TYR A 26 1.97 8.12 -5.43
CA TYR A 26 2.03 7.88 -6.88
C TYR A 26 1.46 9.08 -7.62
N ASP A 27 2.24 9.65 -8.52
CA ASP A 27 1.82 10.75 -9.37
C ASP A 27 1.42 10.22 -10.76
N PHE A 28 0.20 10.55 -11.18
CA PHE A 28 -0.36 10.14 -12.45
C PHE A 28 -0.74 11.33 -13.31
N MET A 29 -0.61 11.18 -14.62
CA MET A 29 -1.19 12.08 -15.61
C MET A 29 -2.28 11.35 -16.39
N ILE A 30 -3.32 12.07 -16.75
CA ILE A 30 -4.42 11.56 -17.58
C ILE A 30 -4.43 12.41 -18.85
N ASP A 31 -4.35 11.76 -20.01
CA ASP A 31 -4.42 12.45 -21.30
C ASP A 31 -5.86 12.74 -21.74
N ARG A 32 -6.02 13.36 -22.92
CA ARG A 32 -7.33 13.73 -23.47
C ARG A 32 -8.21 12.53 -23.80
N GLU A 33 -7.64 11.36 -23.97
CA GLU A 33 -8.30 10.09 -24.27
C GLU A 33 -8.56 9.28 -22.99
N PHE A 34 -8.37 9.89 -21.80
CA PHE A 34 -8.49 9.27 -20.47
C PHE A 34 -7.53 8.12 -20.23
N LYS A 35 -6.43 8.06 -20.95
CA LYS A 35 -5.36 7.11 -20.68
C LYS A 35 -4.49 7.60 -19.52
N VAL A 36 -4.23 6.71 -18.57
CA VAL A 36 -3.49 7.01 -17.34
C VAL A 36 -2.02 6.64 -17.52
N TYR A 37 -1.12 7.58 -17.20
CA TYR A 37 0.32 7.41 -17.20
C TYR A 37 0.87 7.62 -15.79
N LEU A 38 1.70 6.69 -15.32
CA LEU A 38 2.47 6.89 -14.10
C LEU A 38 3.65 7.82 -14.41
N ILE A 39 3.76 8.89 -13.65
CA ILE A 39 4.89 9.82 -13.75
C ILE A 39 6.00 9.37 -12.83
N GLU A 40 5.70 9.25 -11.51
CA GLU A 40 6.68 8.84 -10.51
C GLU A 40 6.03 8.16 -9.30
N ALA A 41 6.88 7.53 -8.49
CA ALA A 41 6.52 6.99 -7.19
C ALA A 41 7.46 7.57 -6.13
N ASN A 42 6.89 8.25 -5.13
CA ASN A 42 7.61 8.91 -4.05
C ASN A 42 7.60 8.06 -2.79
N THR A 43 8.77 7.79 -2.22
CA THR A 43 8.92 7.06 -0.95
C THR A 43 8.72 7.95 0.29
N ASN A 44 8.64 9.24 0.10
CA ASN A 44 8.37 10.23 1.17
C ASN A 44 7.33 11.25 0.67
N PRO A 45 6.06 10.84 0.54
CA PRO A 45 5.02 11.73 0.04
C PRO A 45 4.80 12.90 1.01
N CYS A 46 4.52 14.07 0.46
CA CYS A 46 4.16 15.24 1.27
C CYS A 46 2.82 14.99 1.98
N LEU A 47 2.83 15.12 3.30
CA LEU A 47 1.65 14.96 4.16
C LEU A 47 1.20 16.27 4.79
N GLU A 48 1.57 17.41 4.19
CA GLU A 48 1.16 18.73 4.66
C GLU A 48 -0.34 18.97 4.49
N LEU A 49 -0.93 19.60 5.50
CA LEU A 49 -2.35 19.93 5.54
C LEU A 49 -2.60 21.35 4.98
N SER A 50 -2.03 21.64 3.82
CA SER A 50 -1.98 22.99 3.23
C SER A 50 -3.33 23.52 2.72
N CYS A 51 -4.34 22.67 2.61
CA CYS A 51 -5.69 23.07 2.21
C CYS A 51 -6.78 22.24 2.90
N PRO A 52 -8.05 22.71 2.93
CA PRO A 52 -9.14 21.99 3.59
C PRO A 52 -9.37 20.57 3.08
N LEU A 53 -9.11 20.31 1.81
CA LEU A 53 -9.22 18.97 1.23
C LEU A 53 -8.17 18.03 1.82
N LEU A 54 -6.90 18.43 1.84
CA LEU A 54 -5.80 17.65 2.40
C LEU A 54 -5.96 17.47 3.90
N ALA A 55 -6.40 18.50 4.62
CA ALA A 55 -6.70 18.42 6.06
C ALA A 55 -7.77 17.37 6.40
N ARG A 56 -8.63 17.03 5.46
CA ARG A 56 -9.66 15.97 5.62
C ARG A 56 -9.15 14.60 5.19
N ILE A 57 -8.41 14.52 4.08
CA ILE A 57 -8.04 13.25 3.45
C ILE A 57 -6.84 12.63 4.15
N ILE A 58 -5.78 13.39 4.43
CA ILE A 58 -4.52 12.87 4.96
C ILE A 58 -4.69 12.21 6.32
N PRO A 59 -5.33 12.83 7.34
CA PRO A 59 -5.54 12.16 8.62
C PRO A 59 -6.36 10.87 8.51
N ALA A 60 -7.40 10.86 7.68
CA ALA A 60 -8.24 9.68 7.46
C ALA A 60 -7.48 8.55 6.74
N MET A 61 -6.59 8.89 5.82
CA MET A 61 -5.71 7.94 5.15
C MET A 61 -4.70 7.34 6.13
N LEU A 62 -4.05 8.18 6.96
CA LEU A 62 -3.10 7.73 7.98
C LEU A 62 -3.75 6.83 9.03
N ASP A 63 -4.93 7.20 9.54
CA ASP A 63 -5.70 6.35 10.46
C ASP A 63 -5.97 4.98 9.85
N SER A 64 -6.40 4.94 8.60
CA SER A 64 -6.64 3.69 7.88
C SER A 64 -5.36 2.87 7.66
N ALA A 65 -4.23 3.51 7.37
CA ALA A 65 -2.93 2.86 7.22
C ALA A 65 -2.44 2.25 8.55
N PHE A 66 -2.54 2.99 9.64
CA PHE A 66 -2.12 2.54 10.96
C PHE A 66 -2.96 1.37 11.48
N ARG A 67 -4.25 1.35 11.21
CA ARG A 67 -5.13 0.21 11.52
C ARG A 67 -4.69 -1.07 10.81
N ILE A 68 -4.11 -0.98 9.64
CA ILE A 68 -3.58 -2.14 8.92
C ILE A 68 -2.19 -2.52 9.41
N ALA A 69 -1.31 -1.53 9.60
CA ALA A 69 0.12 -1.78 9.84
C ALA A 69 0.46 -1.93 11.32
N LEU A 70 -0.19 -1.18 12.22
CA LEU A 70 0.17 -1.10 13.64
C LEU A 70 -0.78 -1.85 14.56
N ASP A 71 -2.11 -1.73 14.38
CA ASP A 71 -3.07 -2.34 15.30
C ASP A 71 -2.92 -3.86 15.47
N PRO A 72 -2.53 -4.63 14.44
CA PRO A 72 -2.26 -6.07 14.61
C PRO A 72 -1.08 -6.38 15.55
N LEU A 73 -0.12 -5.46 15.64
CA LEU A 73 1.08 -5.60 16.48
C LEU A 73 0.91 -4.91 17.85
N PHE A 74 0.22 -3.78 17.85
CA PHE A 74 -0.01 -2.93 19.01
C PHE A 74 -1.50 -2.59 19.09
N PRO A 75 -2.35 -3.55 19.53
CA PRO A 75 -3.79 -3.30 19.58
C PRO A 75 -4.11 -2.11 20.50
N PRO A 76 -5.03 -1.22 20.10
CA PRO A 76 -5.38 -0.06 20.88
C PRO A 76 -5.93 -0.49 22.25
N ARG A 77 -5.64 0.30 23.30
CA ARG A 77 -6.12 0.02 24.66
C ARG A 77 -7.64 0.03 24.70
N THR A 78 -8.20 -0.96 25.37
CA THR A 78 -9.65 -1.24 25.43
C THR A 78 -10.41 -0.39 26.45
N ASP A 79 -9.76 0.54 27.11
CA ASP A 79 -10.33 1.39 28.13
C ASP A 79 -11.10 2.57 27.50
N THR A 80 -12.38 2.43 27.43
CA THR A 80 -13.44 3.43 27.26
C THR A 80 -13.93 3.78 25.85
N ALA A 81 -13.10 3.96 24.84
CA ALA A 81 -13.58 4.24 23.48
C ALA A 81 -13.58 2.97 22.59
N ALA A 82 -12.64 2.07 22.82
CA ALA A 82 -12.51 0.83 22.06
C ALA A 82 -13.50 -0.27 22.52
N LYS A 83 -14.06 -0.19 23.73
CA LYS A 83 -15.13 -1.13 24.15
C LYS A 83 -16.38 -1.05 23.25
N LYS A 84 -16.63 0.10 22.63
CA LYS A 84 -17.69 0.21 21.61
C LYS A 84 -17.36 -0.54 20.33
N ASN A 85 -16.07 -0.71 20.01
CA ASN A 85 -15.63 -1.36 18.79
C ASN A 85 -15.26 -2.84 18.99
N ALA A 86 -14.92 -3.27 20.23
CA ALA A 86 -14.56 -4.66 20.53
C ALA A 86 -15.73 -5.65 20.39
N ASN A 87 -16.98 -5.16 20.54
CA ASN A 87 -18.20 -5.93 20.30
C ASN A 87 -18.81 -5.64 18.91
N THR A 88 -18.14 -4.87 18.09
CA THR A 88 -18.61 -4.57 16.75
C THR A 88 -18.09 -5.67 15.84
N LEU A 89 -19.00 -6.38 15.16
CA LEU A 89 -18.65 -7.36 14.13
C LEU A 89 -17.67 -6.71 13.15
N PRO A 90 -16.68 -7.46 12.61
CA PRO A 90 -15.72 -6.94 11.63
C PRO A 90 -16.37 -6.18 10.47
N GLU A 91 -17.59 -6.54 10.10
CA GLU A 91 -18.42 -5.89 9.08
C GLU A 91 -18.94 -4.49 9.50
N MET A 92 -18.95 -4.19 10.78
CA MET A 92 -19.41 -2.89 11.33
C MET A 92 -18.25 -1.94 11.71
N LEU A 93 -17.00 -2.38 11.55
CA LEU A 93 -15.85 -1.49 11.68
C LEU A 93 -15.91 -0.42 10.58
N PRO A 94 -15.47 0.83 10.86
CA PRO A 94 -15.37 1.83 9.81
C PRO A 94 -14.63 1.25 8.62
N ILE A 95 -15.24 1.28 7.45
CA ILE A 95 -14.68 0.68 6.23
C ILE A 95 -13.30 1.27 5.99
N ASN A 96 -12.28 0.44 6.07
CA ASN A 96 -10.95 0.84 5.67
C ASN A 96 -10.93 1.06 4.15
N LYS A 97 -10.48 2.22 3.71
CA LYS A 97 -10.48 2.60 2.30
C LYS A 97 -9.31 2.02 1.50
N PHE A 98 -8.36 1.37 2.16
CA PHE A 98 -7.30 0.65 1.47
C PHE A 98 -7.86 -0.62 0.84
N GLN A 99 -7.36 -0.92 -0.36
CA GLN A 99 -7.66 -2.15 -1.07
C GLN A 99 -6.37 -2.97 -1.21
N LEU A 100 -6.44 -4.26 -0.89
CA LEU A 100 -5.33 -5.17 -1.11
C LEU A 100 -5.10 -5.34 -2.62
N VAL A 101 -3.92 -4.98 -3.09
CA VAL A 101 -3.55 -5.07 -4.52
C VAL A 101 -2.58 -6.20 -4.81
N PHE A 102 -1.88 -6.71 -3.80
CA PHE A 102 -0.93 -7.81 -3.91
C PHE A 102 -0.69 -8.47 -2.55
N ASP A 103 -0.74 -9.78 -2.49
CA ASP A 103 -0.32 -10.58 -1.34
C ASP A 103 0.79 -11.55 -1.76
N GLU A 104 2.00 -11.32 -1.25
CA GLU A 104 3.17 -12.13 -1.57
C GLU A 104 2.99 -13.62 -1.20
N ARG A 105 2.21 -13.92 -0.16
CA ARG A 105 1.93 -15.28 0.27
C ARG A 105 1.12 -16.07 -0.76
N VAL A 106 0.29 -15.36 -1.52
CA VAL A 106 -0.62 -15.96 -2.52
C VAL A 106 -0.01 -15.88 -3.93
N GLU A 107 0.46 -14.70 -4.31
CA GLU A 107 0.88 -14.41 -5.69
C GLU A 107 2.41 -14.43 -5.89
N GLY A 108 3.18 -14.34 -4.80
CA GLY A 108 4.62 -14.04 -4.86
C GLY A 108 5.44 -15.10 -5.57
N ASN A 109 5.15 -16.39 -5.40
CA ASN A 109 5.93 -17.46 -6.04
C ASN A 109 5.77 -17.43 -7.56
N LYS A 110 4.53 -17.35 -8.04
CA LYS A 110 4.24 -17.26 -9.47
C LYS A 110 4.90 -16.03 -10.11
N LEU A 111 4.84 -14.90 -9.42
CA LEU A 111 5.42 -13.66 -9.94
C LEU A 111 6.95 -13.71 -9.98
N ARG A 112 7.60 -14.37 -9.01
CA ARG A 112 9.07 -14.60 -9.02
C ARG A 112 9.52 -15.44 -10.21
N GLU A 113 8.79 -16.47 -10.55
CA GLU A 113 9.08 -17.30 -11.73
C GLU A 113 9.03 -16.45 -12.99
N VAL A 114 7.94 -15.71 -13.21
CA VAL A 114 7.80 -14.83 -14.38
C VAL A 114 8.92 -13.79 -14.47
N LEU A 115 9.29 -13.16 -13.35
CA LEU A 115 10.35 -12.14 -13.33
C LEU A 115 11.74 -12.73 -13.56
N LYS A 116 12.00 -13.97 -13.13
CA LYS A 116 13.25 -14.68 -13.42
C LYS A 116 13.37 -15.00 -14.92
N ASP A 117 12.33 -15.54 -15.51
CA ASP A 117 12.29 -15.86 -16.93
C ASP A 117 12.53 -14.61 -17.79
N GLN A 118 11.93 -13.47 -17.42
CA GLN A 118 12.17 -12.19 -18.09
C GLN A 118 13.61 -11.71 -17.93
N ALA A 119 14.22 -11.85 -16.77
CA ALA A 119 15.60 -11.46 -16.53
C ALA A 119 16.57 -12.32 -17.35
N GLU A 120 16.36 -13.64 -17.42
CA GLU A 120 17.15 -14.56 -18.24
C GLU A 120 16.99 -14.28 -19.74
N PHE A 121 15.78 -13.97 -20.19
CA PHE A 121 15.51 -13.58 -21.57
C PHE A 121 16.26 -12.30 -21.95
N ASN A 122 16.22 -11.29 -21.10
CA ASN A 122 16.92 -10.02 -21.34
C ASN A 122 18.46 -10.19 -21.33
N CYS A 123 19.01 -11.08 -20.49
CA CYS A 123 20.44 -11.38 -20.50
C CYS A 123 20.92 -12.12 -21.76
N LYS A 124 20.03 -12.78 -22.50
CA LYS A 124 20.37 -13.47 -23.75
C LYS A 124 20.33 -12.56 -24.99
N LEU A 125 19.85 -11.34 -24.86
CA LEU A 125 19.73 -10.35 -25.95
C LEU A 125 20.94 -9.40 -26.04
N PHE A 126 21.88 -9.49 -25.13
CA PHE A 126 23.16 -8.78 -25.09
C PHE A 126 24.31 -9.78 -25.00
#